data_473290d7d9bc80e20b8e3ead940772bd
#
_entry.id   473290d7d9bc80e20b8e3ead940772bd
#
_cell.length_a   1.000
_cell.length_b   1.000
_cell.length_c   1.000
_cell.angle_alpha   90.00
_cell.angle_beta   90.00
_cell.angle_gamma   90.00
#
_symmetry.space_group_name_H-M   'P 1'
#
loop_
_entity.id
_entity.type
_entity.pdbx_description
1 polymer ?
#
loop_
_entity_poly.entity_id
_entity_poly.type
_entity_poly.pdbx_seq_one_letter_code
_entity_poly.pdbx_strand_id
1 'polypeptide(L)'
;DEMNTDDTVNLWAVAKTAALLQTLTEADHRRWPRAAELLHAATRGGARAIRRAGDLGQLAVGAAADLILLDLDTHAFTPLNDLQRQLVYCEDGSSVRTTIVQGEVVFESGRVTRVDERALRREARELMAGYREQLAASARHAQTLEPAYHAMLERAAATPVALKRRLDGAF
;
A
#
# COMPACT_ATOMS: atom_id res chain seq x y z
N ASP A 1 2.41 -2.77 -2.26
CA ASP A 1 2.95 -4.10 -2.44
C ASP A 1 2.05 -5.12 -1.75
N GLU A 2 2.45 -6.37 -1.61
CA GLU A 2 1.64 -7.43 -1.01
C GLU A 2 1.93 -7.59 0.49
N MET A 3 1.00 -8.21 1.24
CA MET A 3 1.15 -8.44 2.69
C MET A 3 2.44 -9.19 3.07
N ASN A 4 2.95 -10.05 2.20
CA ASN A 4 4.19 -10.79 2.43
C ASN A 4 5.47 -10.01 2.09
N THR A 5 5.34 -8.81 1.56
CA THR A 5 6.47 -7.94 1.16
C THR A 5 6.52 -6.67 2.01
N ASP A 6 5.38 -6.13 2.39
CA ASP A 6 5.18 -4.81 3.02
C ASP A 6 4.39 -4.93 4.35
N ASP A 7 3.94 -6.15 4.68
CA ASP A 7 3.12 -6.46 5.87
C ASP A 7 1.77 -5.72 5.92
N THR A 8 1.41 -4.99 4.85
CA THR A 8 0.15 -4.26 4.73
C THR A 8 -0.36 -4.21 3.29
N VAL A 9 -1.66 -4.12 3.11
CA VAL A 9 -2.33 -3.91 1.80
C VAL A 9 -3.00 -2.53 1.74
N ASN A 10 -2.40 -1.54 2.39
CA ASN A 10 -2.93 -0.19 2.49
C ASN A 10 -2.36 0.72 1.38
N LEU A 11 -3.11 0.93 0.29
CA LEU A 11 -2.70 1.81 -0.80
C LEU A 11 -2.50 3.28 -0.41
N TRP A 12 -3.12 3.76 0.66
CA TRP A 12 -2.86 5.10 1.20
C TRP A 12 -1.42 5.21 1.73
N ALA A 13 -0.99 4.21 2.51
CA ALA A 13 0.38 4.12 2.99
C ALA A 13 1.38 4.04 1.83
N VAL A 14 1.08 3.26 0.79
CA VAL A 14 1.91 3.15 -0.43
C VAL A 14 2.02 4.49 -1.14
N ALA A 15 0.92 5.21 -1.34
CA ALA A 15 0.94 6.53 -1.99
C ALA A 15 1.78 7.55 -1.21
N LYS A 16 1.61 7.60 0.12
CA LYS A 16 2.40 8.44 1.01
C LYS A 16 3.88 8.09 0.97
N THR A 17 4.21 6.81 1.04
CA THR A 17 5.60 6.33 0.99
C THR A 17 6.24 6.67 -0.36
N ALA A 18 5.54 6.47 -1.47
CA ALA A 18 6.03 6.85 -2.79
C ALA A 18 6.33 8.36 -2.88
N ALA A 19 5.48 9.20 -2.29
CA ALA A 19 5.71 10.63 -2.21
C ALA A 19 7.01 10.97 -1.44
N LEU A 20 7.18 10.37 -0.26
CA LEU A 20 8.30 10.67 0.63
C LEU A 20 9.63 10.13 0.10
N LEU A 21 9.65 8.94 -0.50
CA LEU A 21 10.88 8.34 -1.05
C LEU A 21 11.48 9.19 -2.18
N GLN A 22 10.66 9.85 -2.99
CA GLN A 22 11.17 10.73 -4.04
C GLN A 22 11.93 11.94 -3.48
N THR A 23 11.60 12.41 -2.29
CA THR A 23 12.33 13.52 -1.66
C THR A 23 13.76 13.13 -1.28
N LEU A 24 14.04 11.84 -1.11
CA LEU A 24 15.39 11.34 -0.79
C LEU A 24 16.28 11.22 -2.04
N THR A 25 15.68 11.04 -3.22
CA THR A 25 16.41 10.77 -4.46
C THR A 25 16.51 12.00 -5.36
N GLU A 26 15.58 12.95 -5.27
CA GLU A 26 15.51 14.14 -6.11
C GLU A 26 15.71 15.42 -5.28
N ALA A 27 16.76 16.18 -5.59
CA ALA A 27 17.11 17.42 -4.90
C ALA A 27 16.18 18.57 -5.21
N ASP A 28 15.72 18.63 -6.44
CA ASP A 28 14.87 19.73 -6.89
C ASP A 28 13.42 19.43 -6.50
N HIS A 29 12.92 20.15 -5.48
CA HIS A 29 11.54 20.00 -5.01
C HIS A 29 10.48 20.24 -6.09
N ARG A 30 10.80 20.96 -7.17
CA ARG A 30 9.89 21.18 -8.31
C ARG A 30 9.61 19.91 -9.11
N ARG A 31 10.48 18.91 -8.97
CA ARG A 31 10.38 17.59 -9.60
C ARG A 31 9.74 16.52 -8.69
N TRP A 32 9.42 16.88 -7.45
CA TRP A 32 8.72 15.97 -6.57
C TRP A 32 7.30 15.72 -7.07
N PRO A 33 6.79 14.48 -6.98
CA PRO A 33 5.45 14.17 -7.42
C PRO A 33 4.41 14.95 -6.61
N ARG A 34 3.48 15.54 -7.31
CA ARG A 34 2.35 16.24 -6.67
C ARG A 34 1.29 15.22 -6.23
N ALA A 35 0.47 15.58 -5.25
CA ALA A 35 -0.61 14.71 -4.76
C ALA A 35 -1.54 14.22 -5.89
N ALA A 36 -1.89 15.09 -6.83
CA ALA A 36 -2.69 14.72 -8.00
C ALA A 36 -2.04 13.65 -8.88
N GLU A 37 -0.72 13.70 -9.05
CA GLU A 37 0.02 12.70 -9.85
C GLU A 37 0.06 11.34 -9.14
N LEU A 38 0.20 11.34 -7.81
CA LEU A 38 0.16 10.12 -7.00
C LEU A 38 -1.23 9.48 -7.01
N LEU A 39 -2.28 10.27 -6.87
CA LEU A 39 -3.66 9.79 -6.98
C LEU A 39 -3.95 9.25 -8.39
N HIS A 40 -3.44 9.93 -9.42
CA HIS A 40 -3.54 9.43 -10.79
C HIS A 40 -2.78 8.11 -10.99
N ALA A 41 -1.59 7.98 -10.42
CA ALA A 41 -0.82 6.73 -10.45
C ALA A 41 -1.55 5.59 -9.74
N ALA A 42 -2.12 5.84 -8.56
CA ALA A 42 -2.86 4.86 -7.78
C ALA A 42 -4.17 4.41 -8.46
N THR A 43 -4.81 5.26 -9.27
CA THR A 43 -6.09 4.97 -9.95
C THR A 43 -5.88 4.59 -11.41
N ARG A 44 -5.71 5.55 -12.30
CA ARG A 44 -5.53 5.31 -13.74
C ARG A 44 -4.24 4.58 -14.08
N GLY A 45 -3.18 4.81 -13.31
CA GLY A 45 -1.92 4.08 -13.43
C GLY A 45 -2.10 2.60 -13.12
N GLY A 46 -2.78 2.28 -12.01
CA GLY A 46 -3.15 0.91 -11.65
C GLY A 46 -4.02 0.23 -12.71
N ALA A 47 -5.07 0.92 -13.20
CA ALA A 47 -5.91 0.41 -14.28
C ALA A 47 -5.12 0.09 -15.55
N ARG A 48 -4.13 0.90 -15.92
CA ARG A 48 -3.22 0.63 -17.05
C ARG A 48 -2.34 -0.58 -16.81
N ALA A 49 -1.81 -0.73 -15.60
CA ALA A 49 -0.95 -1.86 -15.24
C ALA A 49 -1.65 -3.21 -15.42
N ILE A 50 -2.94 -3.28 -15.09
CA ILE A 50 -3.77 -4.47 -15.29
C ILE A 50 -4.48 -4.51 -16.65
N ARG A 51 -4.11 -3.63 -17.61
CA ARG A 51 -4.65 -3.52 -18.98
C ARG A 51 -6.16 -3.20 -19.04
N ARG A 52 -6.67 -2.45 -18.06
CA ARG A 52 -8.09 -2.02 -17.98
C ARG A 52 -8.25 -0.49 -17.99
N ALA A 53 -7.39 0.20 -18.71
CA ALA A 53 -7.31 1.66 -18.75
C ALA A 53 -8.59 2.37 -19.27
N GLY A 54 -9.41 1.70 -20.07
CA GLY A 54 -10.67 2.28 -20.61
C GLY A 54 -11.85 2.15 -19.65
N ASP A 55 -11.76 1.32 -18.65
CA ASP A 55 -12.85 0.78 -17.86
C ASP A 55 -12.73 1.11 -16.37
N LEU A 56 -11.51 1.12 -15.83
CA LEU A 56 -11.21 1.32 -14.42
C LEU A 56 -10.40 2.60 -14.17
N GLY A 57 -10.34 2.97 -12.88
CA GLY A 57 -9.52 4.07 -12.39
C GLY A 57 -10.06 5.46 -12.71
N GLN A 58 -11.33 5.56 -13.07
CA GLN A 58 -12.01 6.82 -13.38
C GLN A 58 -13.51 6.75 -13.05
N LEU A 59 -14.08 7.90 -12.72
CA LEU A 59 -15.53 8.09 -12.62
C LEU A 59 -16.02 8.70 -13.94
N ALA A 60 -16.57 7.87 -14.81
CA ALA A 60 -17.07 8.28 -16.12
C ALA A 60 -18.26 7.41 -16.53
N VAL A 61 -19.15 7.95 -17.39
CA VAL A 61 -20.26 7.18 -17.97
C VAL A 61 -19.68 6.04 -18.81
N GLY A 62 -20.14 4.83 -18.57
CA GLY A 62 -19.66 3.62 -19.25
C GLY A 62 -18.44 2.96 -18.59
N ALA A 63 -17.83 3.55 -17.59
CA ALA A 63 -16.80 2.90 -16.79
C ALA A 63 -17.42 1.95 -15.74
N ALA A 64 -16.63 1.01 -15.24
CA ALA A 64 -17.05 0.15 -14.13
C ALA A 64 -17.35 0.99 -12.88
N ALA A 65 -18.40 0.62 -12.17
CA ALA A 65 -18.78 1.31 -10.94
C ALA A 65 -17.94 0.80 -9.75
N ASP A 66 -16.62 1.07 -9.83
CA ASP A 66 -15.64 0.80 -8.79
C ASP A 66 -15.28 2.12 -8.12
N LEU A 67 -15.79 2.35 -6.92
CA LEU A 67 -15.60 3.61 -6.20
C LEU A 67 -15.67 3.44 -4.68
N ILE A 68 -15.15 4.43 -3.97
CA ILE A 68 -15.26 4.54 -2.53
C ILE A 68 -15.96 5.85 -2.16
N LEU A 69 -16.69 5.83 -1.06
CA LEU A 69 -17.24 7.00 -0.41
C LEU A 69 -16.48 7.26 0.88
N LEU A 70 -15.98 8.47 1.04
CA LEU A 70 -15.23 8.89 2.21
C LEU A 70 -16.08 9.82 3.09
N ASP A 71 -15.93 9.67 4.39
CA ASP A 71 -16.38 10.64 5.37
C ASP A 71 -15.35 11.76 5.47
N LEU A 72 -15.76 12.99 5.23
CA LEU A 72 -14.88 14.15 5.37
C LEU A 72 -14.93 14.80 6.77
N ASP A 73 -15.82 14.33 7.66
CA ASP A 73 -15.85 14.75 9.06
C ASP A 73 -14.97 13.83 9.91
N THR A 74 -13.67 13.83 9.62
CA THR A 74 -12.66 13.02 10.29
C THR A 74 -11.40 13.86 10.57
N HIS A 75 -10.51 13.36 11.41
CA HIS A 75 -9.23 14.02 11.70
C HIS A 75 -8.35 14.22 10.46
N ALA A 76 -8.44 13.31 9.48
CA ALA A 76 -7.69 13.41 8.24
C ALA A 76 -8.12 14.61 7.37
N PHE A 77 -9.38 15.02 7.48
CA PHE A 77 -9.98 16.07 6.64
C PHE A 77 -10.46 17.31 7.41
N THR A 78 -10.28 17.38 8.72
CA THR A 78 -10.71 18.52 9.53
C THR A 78 -9.51 19.31 10.08
N PRO A 79 -9.32 20.59 9.71
CA PRO A 79 -10.04 21.34 8.67
C PRO A 79 -9.68 20.87 7.25
N LEU A 80 -10.64 20.93 6.34
CA LEU A 80 -10.41 20.61 4.93
C LEU A 80 -9.71 21.80 4.24
N ASN A 81 -8.44 21.60 3.88
CA ASN A 81 -7.63 22.63 3.21
C ASN A 81 -7.37 22.28 1.73
N ASP A 82 -6.82 21.10 1.49
CA ASP A 82 -6.51 20.59 0.15
C ASP A 82 -6.83 19.10 0.13
N LEU A 83 -7.95 18.75 -0.50
CA LEU A 83 -8.45 17.39 -0.53
C LEU A 83 -7.42 16.39 -1.09
N GLN A 84 -6.74 16.74 -2.17
CA GLN A 84 -5.79 15.82 -2.80
C GLN A 84 -4.57 15.57 -1.92
N ARG A 85 -4.06 16.62 -1.28
CA ARG A 85 -2.94 16.48 -0.36
C ARG A 85 -3.35 15.71 0.90
N GLN A 86 -4.54 15.96 1.45
CA GLN A 86 -5.01 15.24 2.61
C GLN A 86 -5.30 13.77 2.29
N LEU A 87 -5.82 13.46 1.11
CA LEU A 87 -5.94 12.07 0.63
C LEU A 87 -4.61 11.34 0.59
N VAL A 88 -3.52 11.98 0.16
CA VAL A 88 -2.22 11.33 0.05
C VAL A 88 -1.46 11.28 1.37
N TYR A 89 -1.51 12.35 2.18
CA TYR A 89 -0.62 12.49 3.33
C TYR A 89 -1.27 12.26 4.69
N CYS A 90 -2.59 12.40 4.78
CA CYS A 90 -3.32 12.33 6.05
C CYS A 90 -4.25 11.11 6.14
N GLU A 91 -4.84 10.69 5.01
CA GLU A 91 -5.76 9.55 4.97
C GLU A 91 -4.99 8.21 5.13
N ASP A 92 -5.60 7.28 5.85
CA ASP A 92 -5.07 5.94 6.11
C ASP A 92 -6.08 4.81 5.82
N GLY A 93 -7.24 5.15 5.26
CA GLY A 93 -8.36 4.25 4.99
C GLY A 93 -9.46 4.31 6.05
N SER A 94 -9.22 4.96 7.18
CA SER A 94 -10.22 5.04 8.27
C SER A 94 -11.45 5.86 7.93
N SER A 95 -11.34 6.79 6.97
CA SER A 95 -12.46 7.60 6.50
C SER A 95 -13.35 6.89 5.47
N VAL A 96 -13.01 5.67 5.05
CA VAL A 96 -13.81 4.93 4.06
C VAL A 96 -15.12 4.46 4.70
N ARG A 97 -16.24 4.99 4.20
CA ARG A 97 -17.60 4.59 4.63
C ARG A 97 -18.17 3.45 3.81
N THR A 98 -17.98 3.52 2.50
CA THR A 98 -18.56 2.54 1.57
C THR A 98 -17.55 2.23 0.47
N THR A 99 -17.43 0.96 0.12
CA THR A 99 -16.71 0.52 -1.08
C THR A 99 -17.66 -0.20 -2.01
N ILE A 100 -17.68 0.22 -3.25
CA ILE A 100 -18.51 -0.34 -4.32
C ILE A 100 -17.58 -0.95 -5.36
N VAL A 101 -17.82 -2.20 -5.75
CA VAL A 101 -17.09 -2.91 -6.80
C VAL A 101 -18.10 -3.47 -7.80
N GLN A 102 -17.95 -3.11 -9.06
CA GLN A 102 -18.89 -3.47 -10.14
C GLN A 102 -20.35 -3.13 -9.81
N GLY A 103 -20.57 -2.01 -9.12
CA GLY A 103 -21.89 -1.56 -8.71
C GLY A 103 -22.46 -2.22 -7.46
N GLU A 104 -21.74 -3.16 -6.84
CA GLU A 104 -22.18 -3.82 -5.62
C GLU A 104 -21.44 -3.27 -4.39
N VAL A 105 -22.17 -3.00 -3.32
CA VAL A 105 -21.61 -2.59 -2.03
C VAL A 105 -20.91 -3.78 -1.38
N VAL A 106 -19.59 -3.75 -1.31
CA VAL A 106 -18.77 -4.82 -0.72
C VAL A 106 -18.26 -4.48 0.69
N PHE A 107 -18.28 -3.20 1.05
CA PHE A 107 -17.95 -2.73 2.39
C PHE A 107 -18.85 -1.56 2.75
N GLU A 108 -19.40 -1.54 3.95
CA GLU A 108 -20.23 -0.47 4.46
C GLU A 108 -20.13 -0.36 5.98
N SER A 109 -19.94 0.88 6.44
CA SER A 109 -19.94 1.22 7.87
C SER A 109 -19.05 0.30 8.73
N GLY A 110 -17.82 0.07 8.26
CA GLY A 110 -16.81 -0.74 8.98
C GLY A 110 -16.97 -2.25 8.84
N ARG A 111 -17.78 -2.74 7.88
CA ARG A 111 -18.03 -4.18 7.69
C ARG A 111 -17.95 -4.58 6.23
N VAL A 112 -17.30 -5.71 5.97
CA VAL A 112 -17.42 -6.39 4.67
C VAL A 112 -18.79 -7.05 4.56
N THR A 113 -19.50 -6.80 3.44
CA THR A 113 -20.89 -7.24 3.29
C THR A 113 -21.05 -8.71 2.93
N ARG A 114 -20.01 -9.31 2.31
CA ARG A 114 -20.09 -10.67 1.74
C ARG A 114 -19.38 -11.73 2.56
N VAL A 115 -18.66 -11.35 3.61
CA VAL A 115 -17.84 -12.27 4.41
C VAL A 115 -18.10 -12.03 5.88
N ASP A 116 -18.29 -13.11 6.64
CA ASP A 116 -18.26 -13.04 8.09
C ASP A 116 -16.80 -12.97 8.56
N GLU A 117 -16.29 -11.75 8.68
CA GLU A 117 -14.91 -11.50 9.10
C GLU A 117 -14.59 -12.06 10.50
N ARG A 118 -15.59 -12.16 11.38
CA ARG A 118 -15.38 -12.73 12.73
C ARG A 118 -15.17 -14.24 12.65
N ALA A 119 -15.98 -14.93 11.83
CA ALA A 119 -15.81 -16.35 11.56
C ALA A 119 -14.46 -16.62 10.90
N LEU A 120 -14.11 -15.86 9.86
CA LEU A 120 -12.84 -15.99 9.15
C LEU A 120 -11.63 -15.80 10.09
N ARG A 121 -11.65 -14.75 10.92
CA ARG A 121 -10.57 -14.53 11.90
C ARG A 121 -10.47 -15.62 12.96
N ARG A 122 -11.59 -16.23 13.34
CA ARG A 122 -11.59 -17.38 14.26
C ARG A 122 -10.94 -18.60 13.61
N GLU A 123 -11.40 -18.95 12.40
CA GLU A 123 -10.85 -20.07 11.63
C GLU A 123 -9.34 -19.91 11.37
N ALA A 124 -8.89 -18.72 10.98
CA ALA A 124 -7.47 -18.43 10.79
C ALA A 124 -6.65 -18.67 12.07
N ARG A 125 -7.17 -18.29 13.26
CA ARG A 125 -6.48 -18.56 14.53
C ARG A 125 -6.42 -20.06 14.85
N GLU A 126 -7.47 -20.80 14.57
CA GLU A 126 -7.54 -22.24 14.77
C GLU A 126 -6.53 -22.97 13.86
N LEU A 127 -6.48 -22.60 12.59
CA LEU A 127 -5.49 -23.11 11.63
C LEU A 127 -4.05 -22.80 12.09
N MET A 128 -3.80 -21.57 12.52
CA MET A 128 -2.48 -21.16 13.01
C MET A 128 -2.04 -21.89 14.27
N ALA A 129 -2.96 -22.29 15.13
CA ALA A 129 -2.63 -23.08 16.32
C ALA A 129 -2.01 -24.43 15.95
N GLY A 130 -2.54 -25.11 14.91
CA GLY A 130 -1.98 -26.34 14.36
C GLY A 130 -0.69 -26.17 13.55
N TYR A 131 -0.46 -24.96 13.02
CA TYR A 131 0.68 -24.67 12.12
C TYR A 131 1.95 -24.23 12.87
N ARG A 132 1.85 -23.90 14.15
CA ARG A 132 2.99 -23.35 14.94
C ARG A 132 4.22 -24.25 14.97
N GLU A 133 4.04 -25.55 15.06
CA GLU A 133 5.15 -26.50 15.11
C GLU A 133 5.91 -26.54 13.78
N GLN A 134 5.19 -26.50 12.66
CA GLN A 134 5.79 -26.42 11.32
C GLN A 134 6.54 -25.10 11.12
N LEU A 135 5.98 -23.98 11.58
CA LEU A 135 6.68 -22.69 11.55
C LEU A 135 7.97 -22.70 12.36
N ALA A 136 7.95 -23.29 13.56
CA ALA A 136 9.14 -23.42 14.37
C ALA A 136 10.22 -24.31 13.72
N ALA A 137 9.82 -25.36 13.02
CA ALA A 137 10.74 -26.19 12.25
C ALA A 137 11.36 -25.42 11.06
N SER A 138 10.53 -24.68 10.32
CA SER A 138 10.99 -23.83 9.20
C SER A 138 11.93 -22.72 9.69
N ALA A 139 11.62 -22.08 10.82
CA ALA A 139 12.47 -21.06 11.43
C ALA A 139 13.84 -21.62 11.83
N ARG A 140 13.90 -22.81 12.42
CA ARG A 140 15.18 -23.47 12.72
C ARG A 140 15.99 -23.77 11.46
N HIS A 141 15.32 -24.22 10.40
CA HIS A 141 16.00 -24.42 9.11
C HIS A 141 16.54 -23.12 8.53
N ALA A 142 15.74 -22.05 8.55
CA ALA A 142 16.18 -20.73 8.07
C ALA A 142 17.41 -20.22 8.83
N GLN A 143 17.49 -20.43 10.15
CA GLN A 143 18.66 -20.07 10.96
C GLN A 143 19.94 -20.76 10.48
N THR A 144 19.86 -21.96 9.95
CA THR A 144 21.05 -22.65 9.40
C THR A 144 21.60 -21.98 8.14
N LEU A 145 20.77 -21.22 7.44
CA LEU A 145 21.12 -20.49 6.22
C LEU A 145 21.56 -19.05 6.49
N GLU A 146 21.33 -18.54 7.70
CA GLU A 146 21.62 -17.15 8.08
C GLU A 146 23.07 -16.72 7.80
N PRO A 147 24.13 -17.53 8.11
CA PRO A 147 25.50 -17.15 7.80
C PRO A 147 25.74 -16.97 6.29
N ALA A 148 25.12 -17.79 5.46
CA ALA A 148 25.26 -17.68 4.01
C ALA A 148 24.56 -16.41 3.47
N TYR A 149 23.39 -16.06 3.99
CA TYR A 149 22.71 -14.81 3.65
C TYR A 149 23.50 -13.58 4.11
N HIS A 150 24.06 -13.58 5.31
CA HIS A 150 24.93 -12.51 5.78
C HIS A 150 26.13 -12.30 4.87
N ALA A 151 26.85 -13.36 4.52
CA ALA A 151 27.99 -13.28 3.61
C ALA A 151 27.59 -12.79 2.21
N MET A 152 26.39 -13.13 1.75
CA MET A 152 25.85 -12.62 0.48
C MET A 152 25.54 -11.12 0.57
N LEU A 153 24.90 -10.65 1.66
CA LEU A 153 24.57 -9.24 1.88
C LEU A 153 25.83 -8.39 2.01
N GLU A 154 26.85 -8.86 2.74
CA GLU A 154 28.13 -8.17 2.86
C GLU A 154 28.82 -8.01 1.51
N ARG A 155 28.84 -9.06 0.68
CA ARG A 155 29.38 -8.97 -0.68
C ARG A 155 28.58 -8.01 -1.56
N ALA A 156 27.25 -8.03 -1.46
CA ALA A 156 26.38 -7.11 -2.20
C ALA A 156 26.62 -5.66 -1.74
N ALA A 157 26.74 -5.41 -0.44
CA ALA A 157 27.02 -4.10 0.11
C ALA A 157 28.42 -3.57 -0.27
N ALA A 158 29.39 -4.46 -0.38
CA ALA A 158 30.75 -4.11 -0.81
C ALA A 158 30.87 -3.89 -2.33
N THR A 159 29.89 -4.31 -3.12
CA THR A 159 29.90 -4.15 -4.58
C THR A 159 29.53 -2.72 -4.95
N PRO A 160 30.42 -1.95 -5.63
CA PRO A 160 30.10 -0.60 -6.06
C PRO A 160 28.92 -0.61 -7.05
N VAL A 161 27.86 0.10 -6.73
CA VAL A 161 26.73 0.32 -7.63
C VAL A 161 26.72 1.77 -8.10
N ALA A 162 26.42 2.00 -9.37
CA ALA A 162 26.34 3.33 -9.96
C ALA A 162 25.16 4.19 -9.44
N LEU A 163 24.36 3.66 -8.52
CA LEU A 163 23.26 4.37 -7.88
C LEU A 163 23.82 5.38 -6.86
N LYS A 164 23.75 6.65 -7.21
CA LYS A 164 24.02 7.75 -6.27
C LYS A 164 22.88 7.80 -5.27
N ARG A 165 23.07 7.23 -4.09
CA ARG A 165 22.21 7.51 -2.94
C ARG A 165 22.55 8.89 -2.41
N ARG A 166 21.59 9.77 -2.29
CA ARG A 166 21.76 11.14 -1.80
C ARG A 166 22.16 11.22 -0.31
N LEU A 167 22.23 10.10 0.37
CA LEU A 167 22.67 9.99 1.76
C LEU A 167 24.20 10.05 1.94
N ASP A 168 24.98 10.07 0.86
CA ASP A 168 26.43 10.16 0.91
C ASP A 168 26.91 11.64 1.06
N GLY A 169 26.38 12.34 2.05
CA GLY A 169 27.06 13.47 2.69
C GLY A 169 27.43 14.66 1.81
N ALA A 170 26.47 15.29 1.16
CA ALA A 170 26.62 16.65 0.67
C ALA A 170 25.43 17.50 1.20
N PHE A 171 25.60 17.97 2.41
CA PHE A 171 24.95 19.21 2.87
C PHE A 171 25.92 20.36 2.66
#